data_49fd39f394e6ac98e775fc0e67af1afd
#
_entry.id   49fd39f394e6ac98e775fc0e67af1afd
#
_cell.length_a   1.000
_cell.length_b   1.000
_cell.length_c   1.000
_cell.angle_alpha   90.00
_cell.angle_beta   90.00
_cell.angle_gamma   90.00
#
_symmetry.space_group_name_H-M   'P 1'
#
loop_
_entity.id
_entity.type
_entity.pdbx_description
1 polymer ?
#
loop_
_entity_poly.entity_id
_entity_poly.type
_entity_poly.pdbx_seq_one_letter_code
_entity_poly.pdbx_strand_id
1 'polypeptide(L)'
;MTTSSADICNRALGQIAAQAIVTGAVPNLTGGGNASTYCNILYSCVVETLLREQDWEFSKTQVALTPSGNTPLFPFLYEYLYPTDCIRIRQVVPPTASTLDPQPVYWTVGENGGVKVIDCNLASALLIYTTNTATESQWDAMFQETVIQDLGSELAMALAGRPDLMKTKLAMAGQIMGAGAGKDS
;
A
#
# COMPACT_ATOMS: atom_id res chain seq x y z
N MET A 1 16.33 -13.77 8.44
CA MET A 1 16.55 -12.42 8.98
C MET A 1 15.23 -11.69 8.89
N THR A 2 14.76 -11.12 9.98
CA THR A 2 13.54 -10.27 9.96
C THR A 2 13.92 -8.92 9.38
N THR A 3 13.39 -8.58 8.22
CA THR A 3 13.56 -7.25 7.61
C THR A 3 12.76 -6.24 8.44
N SER A 4 13.35 -5.09 8.72
CA SER A 4 12.71 -3.98 9.45
C SER A 4 12.67 -2.73 8.57
N SER A 5 11.84 -1.75 8.95
CA SER A 5 11.82 -0.45 8.26
C SER A 5 13.19 0.25 8.28
N ALA A 6 13.97 0.10 9.37
CA ALA A 6 15.34 0.62 9.42
C ALA A 6 16.27 -0.08 8.40
N ASP A 7 16.14 -1.40 8.23
CA ASP A 7 16.94 -2.14 7.24
C ASP A 7 16.63 -1.66 5.81
N ILE A 8 15.35 -1.47 5.49
CA ILE A 8 14.91 -0.95 4.20
C ILE A 8 15.46 0.46 3.96
N CYS A 9 15.32 1.35 4.95
CA CYS A 9 15.86 2.70 4.86
C CYS A 9 17.39 2.71 4.69
N ASN A 10 18.12 1.89 5.44
CA ASN A 10 19.59 1.80 5.32
C ASN A 10 20.03 1.25 3.95
N ARG A 11 19.29 0.30 3.39
CA ARG A 11 19.54 -0.18 2.02
C ARG A 11 19.27 0.92 0.99
N ALA A 12 18.17 1.68 1.12
CA ALA A 12 17.86 2.80 0.25
C ALA A 12 18.93 3.91 0.33
N LEU A 13 19.38 4.26 1.54
CA LEU A 13 20.47 5.22 1.77
C LEU A 13 21.81 4.71 1.16
N GLY A 14 22.11 3.44 1.31
CA GLY A 14 23.30 2.82 0.72
C GLY A 14 23.34 2.93 -0.81
N GLN A 15 22.17 2.85 -1.47
CA GLN A 15 22.09 2.96 -2.93
C GLN A 15 22.42 4.36 -3.47
N ILE A 16 22.26 5.39 -2.66
CA ILE A 16 22.60 6.78 -3.01
C ILE A 16 23.96 7.21 -2.45
N ALA A 17 24.73 6.26 -1.96
CA ALA A 17 26.04 6.44 -1.30
C ALA A 17 25.99 7.42 -0.10
N ALA A 18 24.84 7.55 0.56
CA ALA A 18 24.75 8.27 1.80
C ALA A 18 25.39 7.46 2.93
N GLN A 19 26.39 8.03 3.59
CA GLN A 19 27.09 7.42 4.73
C GLN A 19 26.29 7.59 6.04
N ALA A 20 24.99 7.45 5.98
CA ALA A 20 24.11 7.60 7.11
C ALA A 20 23.52 6.23 7.50
N ILE A 21 23.47 5.96 8.78
CA ILE A 21 22.83 4.76 9.34
C ILE A 21 21.70 5.22 10.25
N VAL A 22 20.51 4.71 9.99
CA VAL A 22 19.33 4.95 10.83
C VAL A 22 19.00 3.71 11.65
N THR A 23 18.42 3.89 12.83
CA THR A 23 18.03 2.83 13.75
C THR A 23 16.64 3.09 14.31
N GLY A 24 15.98 2.06 14.84
CA GLY A 24 14.61 2.14 15.35
C GLY A 24 13.60 1.62 14.33
N ALA A 25 12.42 2.19 14.35
CA ALA A 25 11.34 1.86 13.42
C ALA A 25 10.59 3.14 12.99
N VAL A 26 10.08 3.16 11.76
CA VAL A 26 9.20 4.25 11.29
C VAL A 26 7.94 4.30 12.18
N PRO A 27 7.45 5.47 12.61
CA PRO A 27 7.91 6.84 12.27
C PRO A 27 8.97 7.42 13.21
N ASN A 28 9.65 6.62 14.01
CA ASN A 28 10.57 7.05 15.06
C ASN A 28 12.03 6.61 14.78
N LEU A 29 12.44 6.61 13.53
CA LEU A 29 13.83 6.39 13.17
C LEU A 29 14.72 7.50 13.71
N THR A 30 15.90 7.11 14.20
CA THR A 30 16.92 8.01 14.76
C THR A 30 18.29 7.71 14.14
N GLY A 31 19.26 8.59 14.37
CA GLY A 31 20.58 8.49 13.76
C GLY A 31 20.62 9.08 12.33
N GLY A 32 21.81 9.20 11.76
CA GLY A 32 21.98 9.67 10.39
C GLY A 32 21.59 11.13 10.11
N GLY A 33 21.31 11.94 11.12
CA GLY A 33 20.94 13.35 10.95
C GLY A 33 19.67 13.52 10.11
N ASN A 34 19.73 14.30 9.02
CA ASN A 34 18.58 14.53 8.14
C ASN A 34 18.03 13.24 7.47
N ALA A 35 18.85 12.20 7.38
CA ALA A 35 18.43 10.94 6.76
C ALA A 35 17.27 10.28 7.52
N SER A 36 17.32 10.25 8.86
CA SER A 36 16.21 9.72 9.67
C SER A 36 14.93 10.54 9.51
N THR A 37 15.04 11.86 9.43
CA THR A 37 13.91 12.75 9.21
C THR A 37 13.21 12.46 7.87
N TYR A 38 13.97 12.40 6.78
CA TYR A 38 13.39 12.11 5.46
C TYR A 38 12.88 10.68 5.37
N CYS A 39 13.55 9.68 5.93
CA CYS A 39 13.03 8.32 5.99
C CYS A 39 11.70 8.26 6.75
N ASN A 40 11.56 8.92 7.90
CA ASN A 40 10.32 8.96 8.65
C ASN A 40 9.15 9.61 7.88
N ILE A 41 9.45 10.59 7.02
CA ILE A 41 8.43 11.29 6.21
C ILE A 41 8.05 10.47 4.97
N LEU A 42 9.04 9.96 4.25
CA LEU A 42 8.83 9.39 2.91
C LEU A 42 8.41 7.93 2.93
N TYR A 43 8.86 7.16 3.92
CA TYR A 43 8.68 5.71 3.97
C TYR A 43 7.21 5.28 3.81
N SER A 44 6.33 5.79 4.65
CA SER A 44 4.91 5.42 4.64
C SER A 44 4.24 5.81 3.32
N CYS A 45 4.60 6.98 2.78
CA CYS A 45 4.06 7.44 1.51
C CYS A 45 4.45 6.53 0.35
N VAL A 46 5.72 6.13 0.26
CA VAL A 46 6.24 5.20 -0.75
C VAL A 46 5.55 3.85 -0.63
N VAL A 47 5.49 3.27 0.58
CA VAL A 47 4.84 1.98 0.81
C VAL A 47 3.37 2.01 0.41
N GLU A 48 2.60 3.02 0.82
CA GLU A 48 1.19 3.13 0.46
C GLU A 48 0.97 3.33 -1.05
N THR A 49 1.84 4.09 -1.71
CA THR A 49 1.78 4.28 -3.16
C THR A 49 1.93 2.95 -3.88
N LEU A 50 2.95 2.18 -3.55
CA LEU A 50 3.22 0.87 -4.16
C LEU A 50 2.13 -0.17 -3.85
N LEU A 51 1.54 -0.13 -2.63
CA LEU A 51 0.39 -0.97 -2.29
C LEU A 51 -0.87 -0.63 -3.11
N ARG A 52 -1.00 0.63 -3.59
CA ARG A 52 -2.11 1.05 -4.46
C ARG A 52 -1.92 0.64 -5.91
N GLU A 53 -0.69 0.52 -6.37
CA GLU A 53 -0.39 0.29 -7.79
C GLU A 53 -0.66 -1.15 -8.22
N GLN A 54 -0.40 -2.13 -7.35
CA GLN A 54 -0.57 -3.55 -7.66
C GLN A 54 -1.32 -4.33 -6.57
N ASP A 55 -1.84 -5.49 -6.93
CA ASP A 55 -2.52 -6.44 -6.04
C ASP A 55 -1.52 -7.42 -5.43
N TRP A 56 -0.79 -6.96 -4.41
CA TRP A 56 0.16 -7.79 -3.67
C TRP A 56 -0.59 -8.80 -2.79
N GLU A 57 -0.33 -10.10 -2.97
CA GLU A 57 -1.04 -11.16 -2.21
C GLU A 57 -0.81 -11.09 -0.69
N PHE A 58 0.40 -10.70 -0.24
CA PHE A 58 0.68 -10.55 1.19
C PHE A 58 -0.14 -9.45 1.86
N SER A 59 -0.66 -8.49 1.12
CA SER A 59 -1.47 -7.37 1.60
C SER A 59 -2.98 -7.57 1.40
N LYS A 60 -3.37 -8.71 0.84
CA LYS A 60 -4.77 -9.05 0.59
C LYS A 60 -5.45 -9.49 1.88
N THR A 61 -6.58 -8.90 2.16
CA THR A 61 -7.44 -9.32 3.27
C THR A 61 -8.90 -9.35 2.85
N GLN A 62 -9.70 -10.08 3.62
CA GLN A 62 -11.14 -10.21 3.40
C GLN A 62 -11.88 -9.98 4.70
N VAL A 63 -12.95 -9.19 4.65
CA VAL A 63 -13.79 -8.88 5.81
C VAL A 63 -15.26 -8.80 5.41
N ALA A 64 -16.14 -9.20 6.34
CA ALA A 64 -17.55 -8.89 6.20
C ALA A 64 -17.78 -7.39 6.42
N LEU A 65 -18.46 -6.72 5.49
CA LEU A 65 -18.73 -5.31 5.59
C LEU A 65 -19.76 -5.02 6.70
N THR A 66 -19.49 -3.99 7.48
CA THR A 66 -20.37 -3.52 8.54
C THR A 66 -21.34 -2.47 7.97
N PRO A 67 -22.67 -2.63 8.10
CA PRO A 67 -23.62 -1.61 7.69
C PRO A 67 -23.34 -0.25 8.34
N SER A 68 -23.48 0.84 7.61
CA SER A 68 -23.26 2.21 8.12
C SER A 68 -24.33 2.65 9.10
N GLY A 69 -25.56 2.12 8.96
CA GLY A 69 -26.74 2.56 9.69
C GLY A 69 -27.44 3.78 9.06
N ASN A 70 -26.87 4.38 8.03
CA ASN A 70 -27.47 5.48 7.27
C ASN A 70 -28.41 4.96 6.18
N THR A 71 -29.20 5.85 5.60
CA THR A 71 -29.94 5.57 4.38
C THR A 71 -28.98 5.59 3.20
N PRO A 72 -28.90 4.50 2.41
CA PRO A 72 -28.00 4.44 1.25
C PRO A 72 -28.32 5.52 0.22
N LEU A 73 -27.31 5.99 -0.48
CA LEU A 73 -27.46 6.95 -1.57
C LEU A 73 -28.03 6.25 -2.82
N PHE A 74 -29.02 6.88 -3.45
CA PHE A 74 -29.57 6.35 -4.71
C PHE A 74 -28.47 6.19 -5.79
N PRO A 75 -28.42 5.08 -6.55
CA PRO A 75 -29.45 4.02 -6.69
C PRO A 75 -29.18 2.75 -5.84
N PHE A 76 -28.40 2.83 -4.81
CA PHE A 76 -27.98 1.67 -4.03
C PHE A 76 -28.98 1.29 -2.93
N LEU A 77 -29.00 -0.02 -2.60
CA LEU A 77 -29.87 -0.58 -1.57
C LEU A 77 -29.16 -0.75 -0.22
N TYR A 78 -27.83 -0.86 -0.23
CA TYR A 78 -27.02 -1.10 0.96
C TYR A 78 -25.82 -0.17 1.01
N GLU A 79 -25.53 0.33 2.20
CA GLU A 79 -24.39 1.17 2.50
C GLU A 79 -23.60 0.56 3.66
N TYR A 80 -22.28 0.51 3.51
CA TYR A 80 -21.35 -0.09 4.46
C TYR A 80 -20.23 0.89 4.83
N LEU A 81 -19.70 0.74 6.05
CA LEU A 81 -18.54 1.50 6.49
C LEU A 81 -17.30 1.09 5.70
N TYR A 82 -16.52 2.09 5.29
CA TYR A 82 -15.21 1.86 4.66
C TYR A 82 -14.19 1.47 5.74
N PRO A 83 -13.49 0.31 5.64
CA PRO A 83 -12.50 -0.08 6.63
C PRO A 83 -11.35 0.93 6.72
N THR A 84 -10.92 1.25 7.94
CA THR A 84 -9.90 2.28 8.21
C THR A 84 -8.51 1.91 7.71
N ASP A 85 -8.21 0.61 7.61
CA ASP A 85 -6.96 0.05 7.11
C ASP A 85 -7.00 -0.29 5.61
N CYS A 86 -8.10 0.04 4.91
CA CYS A 86 -8.26 -0.23 3.50
C CYS A 86 -7.51 0.80 2.65
N ILE A 87 -6.45 0.35 1.97
CA ILE A 87 -5.68 1.15 1.01
C ILE A 87 -6.40 1.19 -0.34
N ARG A 88 -6.85 0.03 -0.83
CA ARG A 88 -7.54 -0.10 -2.11
C ARG A 88 -8.53 -1.26 -2.07
N ILE A 89 -9.76 -1.02 -2.52
CA ILE A 89 -10.72 -2.10 -2.73
C ILE A 89 -10.32 -2.87 -3.98
N ARG A 90 -10.26 -4.19 -3.84
CA ARG A 90 -10.06 -5.12 -4.98
C ARG A 90 -11.42 -5.59 -5.50
N GLN A 91 -12.27 -6.06 -4.59
CA GLN A 91 -13.55 -6.65 -4.99
C GLN A 91 -14.57 -6.61 -3.85
N VAL A 92 -15.85 -6.48 -4.23
CA VAL A 92 -16.99 -6.73 -3.34
C VAL A 92 -17.67 -8.01 -3.81
N VAL A 93 -17.87 -8.98 -2.91
CA VAL A 93 -18.37 -10.31 -3.25
C VAL A 93 -19.52 -10.74 -2.33
N PRO A 94 -20.41 -11.65 -2.80
CA PRO A 94 -21.46 -12.21 -1.95
C PRO A 94 -20.89 -13.11 -0.85
N PRO A 95 -21.56 -13.20 0.32
CA PRO A 95 -21.10 -14.00 1.45
C PRO A 95 -21.09 -15.52 1.14
N THR A 96 -21.82 -15.94 0.13
CA THR A 96 -21.93 -17.32 -0.33
C THR A 96 -21.19 -17.61 -1.62
N ALA A 97 -20.20 -16.78 -1.96
CA ALA A 97 -19.38 -17.01 -3.14
C ALA A 97 -18.59 -18.32 -3.02
N SER A 98 -19.26 -19.42 -3.33
CA SER A 98 -18.68 -20.77 -3.38
C SER A 98 -18.08 -21.07 -4.77
N THR A 99 -18.09 -20.12 -5.68
CA THR A 99 -17.59 -20.29 -7.04
C THR A 99 -16.18 -19.73 -7.15
N LEU A 100 -15.35 -20.43 -7.91
CA LEU A 100 -13.97 -20.00 -8.23
C LEU A 100 -13.90 -18.67 -8.99
N ASP A 101 -15.04 -18.22 -9.53
CA ASP A 101 -15.17 -16.97 -10.28
C ASP A 101 -16.44 -16.22 -9.81
N PRO A 102 -16.38 -15.46 -8.69
CA PRO A 102 -17.52 -14.67 -8.25
C PRO A 102 -17.77 -13.55 -9.26
N GLN A 103 -19.02 -13.44 -9.73
CA GLN A 103 -19.41 -12.36 -10.65
C GLN A 103 -19.13 -10.99 -10.01
N PRO A 104 -18.58 -10.04 -10.76
CA PRO A 104 -18.30 -8.71 -10.24
C PRO A 104 -19.60 -8.03 -9.81
N VAL A 105 -19.62 -7.55 -8.57
CA VAL A 105 -20.73 -6.75 -8.04
C VAL A 105 -20.39 -5.27 -8.25
N TYR A 106 -21.36 -4.51 -8.78
CA TYR A 106 -21.19 -3.06 -8.92
C TYR A 106 -21.21 -2.40 -7.53
N TRP A 107 -20.22 -1.60 -7.27
CA TRP A 107 -20.05 -0.83 -6.03
C TRP A 107 -19.46 0.55 -6.32
N THR A 108 -19.62 1.47 -5.39
CA THR A 108 -18.96 2.77 -5.41
C THR A 108 -18.47 3.15 -4.02
N VAL A 109 -17.55 4.07 -3.95
CA VAL A 109 -17.10 4.69 -2.70
C VAL A 109 -17.63 6.11 -2.67
N GLY A 110 -18.28 6.45 -1.58
CA GLY A 110 -18.86 7.77 -1.37
C GLY A 110 -18.58 8.29 0.04
N GLU A 111 -19.26 9.37 0.36
CA GLU A 111 -19.31 9.95 1.70
C GLU A 111 -20.78 10.19 2.06
N ASN A 112 -21.18 9.75 3.25
CA ASN A 112 -22.49 9.98 3.78
C ASN A 112 -22.40 10.38 5.26
N GLY A 113 -22.88 11.56 5.59
CA GLY A 113 -22.82 12.09 6.97
C GLY A 113 -21.41 12.31 7.52
N GLY A 114 -20.44 12.65 6.67
CA GLY A 114 -19.04 12.85 7.06
C GLY A 114 -18.24 11.56 7.20
N VAL A 115 -18.82 10.42 6.82
CA VAL A 115 -18.17 9.10 6.90
C VAL A 115 -17.97 8.55 5.51
N LYS A 116 -16.78 8.00 5.26
CA LYS A 116 -16.48 7.30 4.00
C LYS A 116 -17.21 5.96 3.98
N VAL A 117 -17.94 5.69 2.90
CA VAL A 117 -18.81 4.53 2.78
C VAL A 117 -18.60 3.78 1.47
N ILE A 118 -19.08 2.53 1.45
CA ILE A 118 -19.16 1.68 0.27
C ILE A 118 -20.62 1.40 0.00
N ASP A 119 -21.11 1.81 -1.16
CA ASP A 119 -22.48 1.56 -1.62
C ASP A 119 -22.51 0.41 -2.61
N CYS A 120 -23.44 -0.52 -2.43
CA CYS A 120 -23.69 -1.61 -3.39
C CYS A 120 -25.11 -2.15 -3.27
N ASN A 121 -25.46 -3.09 -4.18
CA ASN A 121 -26.78 -3.75 -4.16
C ASN A 121 -26.73 -5.18 -3.63
N LEU A 122 -25.79 -5.45 -2.72
CA LEU A 122 -25.55 -6.77 -2.14
C LEU A 122 -25.74 -6.75 -0.62
N ALA A 123 -26.71 -7.53 -0.13
CA ALA A 123 -26.89 -7.72 1.31
C ALA A 123 -25.74 -8.56 1.89
N SER A 124 -25.25 -8.19 3.08
CA SER A 124 -24.18 -8.91 3.78
C SER A 124 -22.90 -9.08 2.96
N ALA A 125 -22.48 -8.04 2.25
CA ALA A 125 -21.33 -8.06 1.36
C ALA A 125 -20.02 -8.38 2.09
N LEU A 126 -19.12 -9.12 1.41
CA LEU A 126 -17.72 -9.28 1.79
C LEU A 126 -16.86 -8.34 0.96
N LEU A 127 -15.86 -7.75 1.57
CA LEU A 127 -14.87 -6.91 0.92
C LEU A 127 -13.54 -7.64 0.84
N ILE A 128 -12.96 -7.69 -0.35
CA ILE A 128 -11.58 -8.08 -0.58
C ILE A 128 -10.81 -6.80 -0.91
N TYR A 129 -9.76 -6.52 -0.14
CA TYR A 129 -9.01 -5.26 -0.29
C TYR A 129 -7.54 -5.41 0.05
N THR A 130 -6.75 -4.41 -0.34
CA THR A 130 -5.36 -4.24 0.04
C THR A 130 -5.29 -3.49 1.36
N THR A 131 -4.66 -4.09 2.38
CA THR A 131 -4.40 -3.49 3.69
C THR A 131 -2.96 -3.01 3.82
N ASN A 132 -2.70 -2.06 4.73
CA ASN A 132 -1.35 -1.62 5.11
C ASN A 132 -0.85 -2.25 6.42
N THR A 133 -1.55 -3.24 6.95
CA THR A 133 -1.22 -3.84 8.26
C THR A 133 -0.11 -4.90 8.19
N ALA A 134 0.28 -5.34 6.98
CA ALA A 134 1.36 -6.30 6.82
C ALA A 134 2.71 -5.68 7.21
N THR A 135 3.45 -6.37 8.09
CA THR A 135 4.78 -5.96 8.52
C THR A 135 5.83 -6.27 7.44
N GLU A 136 6.98 -5.59 7.48
CA GLU A 136 8.06 -5.75 6.50
C GLU A 136 8.56 -7.20 6.38
N SER A 137 8.45 -7.99 7.44
CA SER A 137 8.83 -9.41 7.44
C SER A 137 7.86 -10.31 6.64
N GLN A 138 6.65 -9.83 6.37
CA GLN A 138 5.62 -10.53 5.59
C GLN A 138 5.65 -10.14 4.11
N TRP A 139 6.38 -9.08 3.77
CA TRP A 139 6.44 -8.57 2.41
C TRP A 139 7.18 -9.54 1.47
N ASP A 140 6.67 -9.64 0.27
CA ASP A 140 7.37 -10.30 -0.82
C ASP A 140 8.72 -9.63 -1.11
N ALA A 141 9.72 -10.41 -1.52
CA ALA A 141 11.07 -9.90 -1.79
C ALA A 141 11.09 -8.86 -2.92
N MET A 142 10.20 -9.01 -3.92
CA MET A 142 10.08 -8.06 -5.01
C MET A 142 9.49 -6.73 -4.52
N PHE A 143 8.48 -6.76 -3.66
CA PHE A 143 7.92 -5.57 -3.05
C PHE A 143 8.96 -4.84 -2.21
N GLN A 144 9.71 -5.57 -1.35
CA GLN A 144 10.79 -4.98 -0.56
C GLN A 144 11.81 -4.26 -1.43
N GLU A 145 12.25 -4.89 -2.52
CA GLU A 145 13.22 -4.30 -3.45
C GLU A 145 12.64 -3.07 -4.15
N THR A 146 11.37 -3.11 -4.56
CA THR A 146 10.70 -1.96 -5.17
C THR A 146 10.62 -0.78 -4.19
N VAL A 147 10.24 -1.02 -2.93
CA VAL A 147 10.23 0.01 -1.87
C VAL A 147 11.63 0.62 -1.71
N ILE A 148 12.70 -0.19 -1.70
CA ILE A 148 14.07 0.28 -1.54
C ILE A 148 14.48 1.18 -2.73
N GLN A 149 14.14 0.79 -3.96
CA GLN A 149 14.47 1.57 -5.15
C GLN A 149 13.70 2.89 -5.18
N ASP A 150 12.41 2.87 -4.89
CA ASP A 150 11.56 4.04 -4.93
C ASP A 150 11.91 5.02 -3.79
N LEU A 151 12.05 4.51 -2.56
CA LEU A 151 12.53 5.31 -1.43
C LEU A 151 13.93 5.90 -1.69
N GLY A 152 14.83 5.12 -2.31
CA GLY A 152 16.16 5.60 -2.71
C GLY A 152 16.08 6.75 -3.71
N SER A 153 15.12 6.73 -4.64
CA SER A 153 14.91 7.81 -5.60
C SER A 153 14.46 9.11 -4.94
N GLU A 154 13.53 9.01 -4.00
CA GLU A 154 13.04 10.15 -3.22
C GLU A 154 14.13 10.74 -2.32
N LEU A 155 14.89 9.86 -1.63
CA LEU A 155 16.01 10.28 -0.79
C LEU A 155 17.15 10.92 -1.59
N ALA A 156 17.39 10.51 -2.83
CA ALA A 156 18.38 11.12 -3.70
C ALA A 156 18.07 12.60 -3.98
N MET A 157 16.80 12.93 -4.15
CA MET A 157 16.36 14.33 -4.31
C MET A 157 16.49 15.10 -2.99
N ALA A 158 15.98 14.51 -1.89
CA ALA A 158 15.90 15.20 -0.61
C ALA A 158 17.27 15.46 0.04
N LEU A 159 18.20 14.50 -0.07
CA LEU A 159 19.49 14.55 0.61
C LEU A 159 20.64 15.00 -0.28
N ALA A 160 20.65 14.60 -1.54
CA ALA A 160 21.79 14.81 -2.44
C ALA A 160 21.56 15.87 -3.53
N GLY A 161 20.32 16.30 -3.72
CA GLY A 161 19.95 17.23 -4.82
C GLY A 161 20.32 16.66 -6.20
N ARG A 162 20.26 15.32 -6.38
CA ARG A 162 20.75 14.62 -7.57
C ARG A 162 19.60 14.05 -8.41
N PRO A 163 19.02 14.83 -9.31
CA PRO A 163 17.90 14.39 -10.15
C PRO A 163 18.29 13.28 -11.15
N ASP A 164 19.56 13.12 -11.46
CA ASP A 164 20.11 12.03 -12.27
C ASP A 164 19.92 10.67 -11.61
N LEU A 165 20.24 10.57 -10.32
CA LEU A 165 20.04 9.35 -9.55
C LEU A 165 18.55 9.01 -9.37
N MET A 166 17.70 10.02 -9.14
CA MET A 166 16.26 9.84 -9.07
C MET A 166 15.71 9.17 -10.34
N LYS A 167 16.02 9.71 -11.52
CA LYS A 167 15.54 9.17 -12.80
C LYS A 167 15.96 7.71 -12.99
N THR A 168 17.21 7.38 -12.66
CA THR A 168 17.72 6.01 -12.78
C THR A 168 16.98 5.06 -11.84
N LYS A 169 16.74 5.48 -10.60
CA LYS A 169 16.06 4.64 -9.60
C LYS A 169 14.58 4.43 -9.90
N LEU A 170 13.87 5.46 -10.33
CA LEU A 170 12.49 5.36 -10.78
C LEU A 170 12.33 4.40 -11.98
N ALA A 171 13.26 4.46 -12.94
CA ALA A 171 13.26 3.52 -14.06
C ALA A 171 13.44 2.07 -13.61
N MET A 172 14.31 1.81 -12.62
CA MET A 172 14.51 0.48 -12.05
C MET A 172 13.28 -0.01 -11.30
N ALA A 173 12.64 0.83 -10.48
CA ALA A 173 11.41 0.50 -9.78
C ALA A 173 10.29 0.10 -10.76
N GLY A 174 10.10 0.87 -11.82
CA GLY A 174 9.11 0.58 -12.86
C GLY A 174 9.38 -0.74 -13.60
N GLN A 175 10.64 -1.10 -13.84
CA GLN A 175 11.00 -2.37 -14.47
C GLN A 175 10.69 -3.58 -13.56
N ILE A 176 10.96 -3.46 -12.26
CA ILE A 176 10.67 -4.52 -11.28
C ILE A 176 9.16 -4.76 -11.21
N MET A 177 8.36 -3.69 -11.14
CA MET A 177 6.90 -3.78 -11.10
C MET A 177 6.31 -4.37 -12.38
N GLY A 178 6.81 -3.97 -13.54
CA GLY A 178 6.38 -4.53 -14.83
C GLY A 178 6.68 -6.03 -14.96
N ALA A 179 7.78 -6.51 -14.39
CA ALA A 179 8.12 -7.93 -14.37
C ALA A 179 7.23 -8.75 -13.42
N GLY A 180 6.70 -8.14 -12.35
CA GLY A 180 5.79 -8.79 -11.40
C GLY A 180 4.38 -9.00 -11.97
N ALA A 181 3.86 -8.01 -12.68
CA ALA A 181 2.52 -8.06 -13.26
C ALA A 181 2.32 -9.14 -14.34
N GLY A 182 3.41 -9.67 -14.93
CA GLY A 182 3.36 -10.70 -15.95
C GLY A 182 3.34 -12.16 -15.43
N LYS A 183 3.42 -12.37 -14.11
CA LYS A 183 3.47 -13.72 -13.52
C LYS A 183 2.17 -14.22 -12.91
N ASP A 184 1.17 -13.35 -12.76
CA ASP A 184 -0.12 -13.65 -12.13
C ASP A 184 -1.27 -13.71 -13.17
N SER A 185 -0.96 -14.04 -14.45
CA SER A 185 -1.94 -14.22 -15.52
C SER A 185 -2.10 -15.69 -15.88
#